data_761bb5eb25161917c5337748f1fdc030
#
_entry.id   761bb5eb25161917c5337748f1fdc030
#
_cell.length_a   1.000
_cell.length_b   1.000
_cell.length_c   1.000
_cell.angle_alpha   90.00
_cell.angle_beta   90.00
_cell.angle_gamma   90.00
#
_symmetry.space_group_name_H-M   'P 1'
#
loop_
_entity.id
_entity.type
_entity.pdbx_description
1 polymer ?
#
loop_
_entity_poly.entity_id
_entity_poly.type
_entity_poly.pdbx_seq_one_letter_code
_entity_poly.pdbx_strand_id
1 'polypeptide(L)'
;MKYKASLIISIYDNVSFLKVVLDSLMYQTEKNYEIIISEDAEFSEVAKFVRSYPFRNDYQHLTQPDQGWRKERALNNAVKAAKSDWLIFIDGDCVLHPRFIEWHVKMADENCILGGNRVKLNQKLSLKLLEDSKEIFSMPSYLCKSLLLSEGTRHIEEGFYVSPDNILGRLLNKRKPRGLIGSNMSFSRKAIEDLNGFDEDFILPAIGE
;
A
#
# COMPACT_ATOMS: atom_id res chain seq x y z
N MET A 1 -20.29 -9.84 5.77
CA MET A 1 -19.36 -8.68 5.71
C MET A 1 -19.68 -7.82 4.51
N LYS A 2 -19.51 -6.49 4.63
CA LYS A 2 -19.79 -5.56 3.52
C LYS A 2 -18.69 -5.57 2.46
N TYR A 3 -17.42 -5.72 2.88
CA TYR A 3 -16.23 -5.68 2.02
C TYR A 3 -15.40 -6.95 2.15
N LYS A 4 -14.68 -7.32 1.06
CA LYS A 4 -13.70 -8.41 1.07
C LYS A 4 -12.39 -8.01 1.74
N ALA A 5 -12.03 -6.71 1.69
CA ALA A 5 -10.84 -6.18 2.33
C ALA A 5 -11.02 -4.71 2.74
N SER A 6 -10.28 -4.28 3.76
CA SER A 6 -10.04 -2.87 4.08
C SER A 6 -8.60 -2.52 3.70
N LEU A 7 -8.44 -1.62 2.71
CA LEU A 7 -7.13 -1.10 2.32
C LEU A 7 -6.77 0.09 3.19
N ILE A 8 -5.75 -0.05 4.01
CA ILE A 8 -5.23 0.97 4.92
C ILE A 8 -4.00 1.61 4.28
N ILE A 9 -4.08 2.91 4.01
CA ILE A 9 -3.02 3.72 3.40
C ILE A 9 -2.44 4.64 4.47
N SER A 10 -1.21 4.38 4.89
CA SER A 10 -0.51 5.22 5.86
C SER A 10 0.12 6.43 5.17
N ILE A 11 -0.18 7.63 5.65
CA ILE A 11 0.36 8.89 5.12
C ILE A 11 0.75 9.82 6.27
N TYR A 12 1.72 10.71 6.00
CA TYR A 12 2.01 11.86 6.85
C TYR A 12 1.55 13.14 6.15
N ASP A 13 2.27 13.66 5.14
CA ASP A 13 2.02 14.98 4.54
C ASP A 13 2.00 15.01 3.00
N ASN A 14 2.49 13.97 2.34
CA ASN A 14 2.77 14.04 0.91
C ASN A 14 1.55 13.78 0.01
N VAL A 15 0.81 14.83 -0.29
CA VAL A 15 -0.38 14.81 -1.17
C VAL A 15 -0.05 14.32 -2.58
N SER A 16 1.13 14.68 -3.12
CA SER A 16 1.49 14.33 -4.51
C SER A 16 1.67 12.82 -4.67
N PHE A 17 2.34 12.16 -3.72
CA PHE A 17 2.45 10.70 -3.73
C PHE A 17 1.11 10.03 -3.46
N LEU A 18 0.35 10.52 -2.47
CA LEU A 18 -0.99 10.00 -2.19
C LEU A 18 -1.87 10.02 -3.43
N LYS A 19 -1.83 11.12 -4.21
CA LYS A 19 -2.59 11.21 -5.47
C LYS A 19 -2.27 10.07 -6.42
N VAL A 20 -0.99 9.77 -6.66
CA VAL A 20 -0.56 8.70 -7.56
C VAL A 20 -0.99 7.32 -7.04
N VAL A 21 -0.92 7.11 -5.73
CA VAL A 21 -1.44 5.88 -5.09
C VAL A 21 -2.94 5.75 -5.33
N LEU A 22 -3.73 6.79 -5.04
CA LEU A 22 -5.19 6.77 -5.25
C LEU A 22 -5.56 6.59 -6.73
N ASP A 23 -4.82 7.22 -7.66
CA ASP A 23 -5.01 7.01 -9.09
C ASP A 23 -4.82 5.53 -9.48
N SER A 24 -3.86 4.82 -8.86
CA SER A 24 -3.65 3.40 -9.08
C SER A 24 -4.84 2.52 -8.64
N LEU A 25 -5.63 2.98 -7.66
CA LEU A 25 -6.82 2.27 -7.18
C LEU A 25 -7.95 2.25 -8.21
N MET A 26 -8.00 3.23 -9.11
CA MET A 26 -9.00 3.29 -10.18
C MET A 26 -8.92 2.09 -11.12
N TYR A 27 -7.75 1.44 -11.19
CA TYR A 27 -7.45 0.32 -12.09
C TYR A 27 -7.46 -1.05 -11.40
N GLN A 28 -7.71 -1.13 -10.09
CA GLN A 28 -7.79 -2.40 -9.40
C GLN A 28 -8.87 -3.30 -10.00
N THR A 29 -8.55 -4.60 -10.19
CA THR A 29 -9.48 -5.61 -10.71
C THR A 29 -10.52 -6.01 -9.67
N GLU A 30 -10.15 -6.16 -8.39
CA GLU A 30 -11.10 -6.32 -7.30
C GLU A 30 -11.75 -4.95 -6.98
N LYS A 31 -13.07 -4.92 -6.83
CA LYS A 31 -13.84 -3.69 -6.56
C LYS A 31 -14.51 -3.69 -5.18
N ASN A 32 -14.61 -4.84 -4.53
CA ASN A 32 -15.31 -4.96 -3.25
C ASN A 32 -14.36 -4.77 -2.07
N TYR A 33 -13.85 -3.55 -1.89
CA TYR A 33 -13.02 -3.14 -0.75
C TYR A 33 -13.36 -1.71 -0.34
N GLU A 34 -13.04 -1.35 0.90
CA GLU A 34 -13.04 0.04 1.36
C GLU A 34 -11.63 0.59 1.46
N ILE A 35 -11.51 1.91 1.50
CA ILE A 35 -10.24 2.64 1.63
C ILE A 35 -10.23 3.35 2.98
N ILE A 36 -9.15 3.22 3.73
CA ILE A 36 -8.90 3.96 4.96
C ILE A 36 -7.59 4.72 4.80
N ILE A 37 -7.68 6.04 4.70
CA ILE A 37 -6.51 6.92 4.71
C ILE A 37 -6.19 7.20 6.17
N SER A 38 -5.05 6.71 6.62
CA SER A 38 -4.56 6.81 8.01
C SER A 38 -3.45 7.86 8.05
N GLU A 39 -3.80 9.09 8.41
CA GLU A 39 -2.88 10.23 8.50
C GLU A 39 -2.30 10.32 9.91
N ASP A 40 -0.97 10.27 10.02
CA ASP A 40 -0.23 10.48 11.27
C ASP A 40 -0.04 11.97 11.57
N ALA A 41 -1.06 12.77 11.30
CA ALA A 41 -1.13 14.23 11.50
C ALA A 41 -2.56 14.75 11.22
N GLU A 42 -2.70 16.07 11.11
CA GLU A 42 -3.94 16.78 10.76
C GLU A 42 -3.66 17.92 9.77
N PHE A 43 -3.07 17.60 8.61
CA PHE A 43 -2.74 18.64 7.63
C PHE A 43 -3.96 19.07 6.81
N SER A 44 -4.22 20.38 6.78
CA SER A 44 -5.35 20.94 6.03
C SER A 44 -5.27 20.67 4.52
N GLU A 45 -4.07 20.55 3.96
CA GLU A 45 -3.84 20.22 2.55
C GLU A 45 -4.24 18.80 2.21
N VAL A 46 -3.86 17.83 3.06
CA VAL A 46 -4.27 16.43 2.92
C VAL A 46 -5.79 16.33 3.02
N ALA A 47 -6.40 16.97 4.03
CA ALA A 47 -7.85 16.95 4.22
C ALA A 47 -8.61 17.57 3.04
N LYS A 48 -8.13 18.70 2.47
CA LYS A 48 -8.71 19.32 1.27
C LYS A 48 -8.60 18.40 0.06
N PHE A 49 -7.43 17.82 -0.17
CA PHE A 49 -7.20 16.91 -1.27
C PHE A 49 -8.10 15.68 -1.19
N VAL A 50 -8.14 14.99 -0.05
CA VAL A 50 -8.95 13.79 0.16
C VAL A 50 -10.43 14.08 -0.08
N ARG A 51 -10.97 15.21 0.44
CA ARG A 51 -12.38 15.58 0.21
C ARG A 51 -12.71 15.86 -1.26
N SER A 52 -11.75 16.33 -2.04
CA SER A 52 -11.94 16.65 -3.47
C SER A 52 -11.67 15.48 -4.41
N TYR A 53 -11.03 14.40 -3.91
CA TYR A 53 -10.66 13.27 -4.74
C TYR A 53 -11.90 12.43 -5.13
N PRO A 54 -12.08 12.05 -6.42
CA PRO A 54 -13.27 11.33 -6.89
C PRO A 54 -13.19 9.82 -6.60
N PHE A 55 -13.30 9.44 -5.35
CA PHE A 55 -13.28 8.03 -4.95
C PHE A 55 -14.40 7.22 -5.63
N ARG A 56 -14.10 6.00 -6.04
CA ARG A 56 -15.07 5.03 -6.53
C ARG A 56 -15.52 4.02 -5.47
N ASN A 57 -14.73 3.88 -4.43
CA ASN A 57 -14.99 3.01 -3.30
C ASN A 57 -15.38 3.85 -2.08
N ASP A 58 -16.08 3.25 -1.14
CA ASP A 58 -16.28 3.87 0.18
C ASP A 58 -14.92 4.14 0.82
N TYR A 59 -14.77 5.31 1.42
CA TYR A 59 -13.52 5.70 2.07
C TYR A 59 -13.75 6.33 3.44
N GLN A 60 -12.73 6.30 4.25
CA GLN A 60 -12.60 7.02 5.51
C GLN A 60 -11.25 7.74 5.53
N HIS A 61 -11.21 8.94 6.09
CA HIS A 61 -9.97 9.67 6.37
C HIS A 61 -9.87 9.86 7.88
N LEU A 62 -8.88 9.24 8.48
CA LEU A 62 -8.61 9.27 9.91
C LEU A 62 -7.36 10.10 10.13
N THR A 63 -7.43 10.99 11.10
CA THR A 63 -6.34 11.89 11.48
C THR A 63 -6.06 11.74 12.98
N GLN A 64 -4.91 12.21 13.42
CA GLN A 64 -4.56 12.35 14.83
C GLN A 64 -3.66 13.57 15.03
N PRO A 65 -3.58 14.14 16.24
CA PRO A 65 -2.66 15.23 16.53
C PRO A 65 -1.22 14.86 16.17
N ASP A 66 -0.52 15.76 15.48
CA ASP A 66 0.90 15.59 15.18
C ASP A 66 1.72 15.68 16.48
N GLN A 67 2.30 14.56 16.86
CA GLN A 67 3.16 14.40 18.04
C GLN A 67 4.48 13.72 17.68
N GLY A 68 4.98 13.99 16.46
CA GLY A 68 6.09 13.29 15.84
C GLY A 68 5.66 11.90 15.36
N TRP A 69 6.63 11.01 15.14
CA TRP A 69 6.33 9.68 14.59
C TRP A 69 5.42 8.86 15.50
N ARG A 70 4.16 8.69 15.11
CA ARG A 70 3.14 7.89 15.79
C ARG A 70 2.34 7.02 14.82
N LYS A 71 2.98 6.59 13.75
CA LYS A 71 2.38 5.77 12.69
C LYS A 71 1.64 4.55 13.22
N GLU A 72 2.20 3.86 14.21
CA GLU A 72 1.64 2.66 14.80
C GLU A 72 0.29 2.93 15.46
N ARG A 73 0.16 4.07 16.14
CA ARG A 73 -1.10 4.54 16.72
C ARG A 73 -2.14 4.87 15.63
N ALA A 74 -1.72 5.55 14.57
CA ALA A 74 -2.60 5.84 13.43
C ALA A 74 -3.10 4.54 12.78
N LEU A 75 -2.22 3.54 12.61
CA LEU A 75 -2.58 2.22 12.09
C LEU A 75 -3.55 1.47 13.01
N ASN A 76 -3.36 1.52 14.33
CA ASN A 76 -4.30 0.92 15.30
C ASN A 76 -5.68 1.57 15.19
N ASN A 77 -5.76 2.89 15.02
CA ASN A 77 -7.03 3.59 14.80
C ASN A 77 -7.68 3.13 13.48
N ALA A 78 -6.90 2.94 12.42
CA ALA A 78 -7.39 2.44 11.14
C ALA A 78 -7.91 0.99 11.25
N VAL A 79 -7.23 0.11 12.00
CA VAL A 79 -7.70 -1.26 12.28
C VAL A 79 -9.05 -1.24 13.00
N LYS A 80 -9.22 -0.38 14.00
CA LYS A 80 -10.50 -0.23 14.74
C LYS A 80 -11.63 0.26 13.83
N ALA A 81 -11.36 1.15 12.88
CA ALA A 81 -12.34 1.73 11.97
C ALA A 81 -12.68 0.84 10.78
N ALA A 82 -11.82 -0.11 10.43
CA ALA A 82 -11.99 -1.01 9.29
C ALA A 82 -13.25 -1.88 9.44
N LYS A 83 -13.94 -2.16 8.32
CA LYS A 83 -15.21 -2.91 8.28
C LYS A 83 -15.07 -4.31 7.68
N SER A 84 -13.89 -4.66 7.17
CA SER A 84 -13.54 -6.00 6.71
C SER A 84 -12.70 -6.73 7.75
N ASP A 85 -12.76 -8.07 7.74
CA ASP A 85 -11.86 -8.90 8.54
C ASP A 85 -10.51 -9.15 7.88
N TRP A 86 -10.33 -8.78 6.61
CA TRP A 86 -9.06 -8.83 5.92
C TRP A 86 -8.48 -7.43 5.73
N LEU A 87 -7.32 -7.17 6.33
CA LEU A 87 -6.68 -5.86 6.38
C LEU A 87 -5.46 -5.87 5.47
N ILE A 88 -5.37 -4.90 4.56
CA ILE A 88 -4.24 -4.71 3.64
C ILE A 88 -3.58 -3.37 3.98
N PHE A 89 -2.27 -3.36 4.18
CA PHE A 89 -1.50 -2.18 4.59
C PHE A 89 -0.52 -1.78 3.48
N ILE A 90 -0.53 -0.49 3.16
CA ILE A 90 0.43 0.13 2.24
C ILE A 90 0.87 1.49 2.77
N ASP A 91 2.02 1.97 2.31
CA ASP A 91 2.44 3.36 2.53
C ASP A 91 1.88 4.27 1.44
N GLY A 92 1.71 5.57 1.74
CA GLY A 92 1.15 6.58 0.86
C GLY A 92 2.01 6.97 -0.34
N ASP A 93 3.13 6.27 -0.54
CA ASP A 93 4.04 6.38 -1.69
C ASP A 93 4.13 5.09 -2.52
N CYS A 94 3.31 4.09 -2.20
CA CYS A 94 3.33 2.77 -2.82
C CYS A 94 2.24 2.63 -3.91
N VAL A 95 2.64 2.78 -5.16
CA VAL A 95 1.75 2.60 -6.32
C VAL A 95 1.45 1.14 -6.56
N LEU A 96 0.17 0.81 -6.75
CA LEU A 96 -0.30 -0.57 -6.77
C LEU A 96 -0.43 -1.14 -8.18
N HIS A 97 0.01 -2.39 -8.35
CA HIS A 97 -0.31 -3.16 -9.54
C HIS A 97 -1.84 -3.37 -9.65
N PRO A 98 -2.47 -3.37 -10.87
CA PRO A 98 -3.92 -3.51 -11.02
C PRO A 98 -4.56 -4.74 -10.36
N ARG A 99 -3.81 -5.80 -10.14
CA ARG A 99 -4.28 -7.02 -9.47
C ARG A 99 -3.84 -7.14 -8.00
N PHE A 100 -3.37 -6.04 -7.40
CA PHE A 100 -2.83 -6.06 -6.05
C PHE A 100 -3.87 -6.53 -5.03
N ILE A 101 -5.01 -5.86 -4.96
CA ILE A 101 -6.07 -6.20 -3.99
C ILE A 101 -6.67 -7.57 -4.28
N GLU A 102 -6.88 -7.92 -5.56
CA GLU A 102 -7.36 -9.24 -5.97
C GLU A 102 -6.50 -10.37 -5.37
N TRP A 103 -5.16 -10.22 -5.42
CA TRP A 103 -4.26 -11.25 -4.91
C TRP A 103 -4.24 -11.31 -3.40
N HIS A 104 -4.26 -10.18 -2.70
CA HIS A 104 -4.37 -10.17 -1.25
C HIS A 104 -5.67 -10.82 -0.77
N VAL A 105 -6.78 -10.61 -1.48
CA VAL A 105 -8.07 -11.25 -1.18
C VAL A 105 -8.06 -12.74 -1.54
N LYS A 106 -7.51 -13.11 -2.71
CA LYS A 106 -7.48 -14.51 -3.17
C LYS A 106 -6.62 -15.41 -2.28
N MET A 107 -5.53 -14.84 -1.75
CA MET A 107 -4.58 -15.56 -0.90
C MET A 107 -4.86 -15.41 0.60
N ALA A 108 -5.98 -14.75 0.96
CA ALA A 108 -6.36 -14.55 2.35
C ALA A 108 -6.49 -15.88 3.10
N ASP A 109 -5.78 -15.99 4.22
CA ASP A 109 -5.81 -17.13 5.12
C ASP A 109 -5.61 -16.60 6.55
N GLU A 110 -6.52 -16.93 7.45
CA GLU A 110 -6.50 -16.43 8.84
C GLU A 110 -5.24 -16.81 9.61
N ASN A 111 -4.56 -17.90 9.19
CA ASN A 111 -3.34 -18.41 9.82
C ASN A 111 -2.07 -17.85 9.20
N CYS A 112 -2.17 -16.94 8.22
CA CYS A 112 -1.02 -16.44 7.47
C CYS A 112 -0.99 -14.91 7.45
N ILE A 113 0.22 -14.37 7.52
CA ILE A 113 0.51 -12.98 7.13
C ILE A 113 1.05 -13.01 5.70
N LEU A 114 0.40 -12.30 4.79
CA LEU A 114 0.88 -12.15 3.43
C LEU A 114 1.81 -10.93 3.36
N GLY A 115 3.01 -11.14 2.83
CA GLY A 115 3.97 -10.08 2.53
C GLY A 115 4.26 -10.02 1.05
N GLY A 116 4.15 -8.85 0.44
CA GLY A 116 4.51 -8.63 -0.95
C GLY A 116 5.86 -7.91 -1.08
N ASN A 117 6.42 -7.98 -2.28
CA ASN A 117 7.62 -7.24 -2.64
C ASN A 117 7.26 -5.90 -3.31
N ARG A 118 8.26 -5.04 -3.49
CA ARG A 118 8.11 -3.76 -4.16
C ARG A 118 9.30 -3.45 -5.07
N VAL A 119 9.02 -2.80 -6.17
CA VAL A 119 10.04 -2.15 -7.01
C VAL A 119 10.40 -0.82 -6.36
N LYS A 120 11.69 -0.56 -6.18
CA LYS A 120 12.17 0.77 -5.75
C LYS A 120 12.55 1.57 -6.98
N LEU A 121 11.75 2.57 -7.31
CA LEU A 121 12.00 3.46 -8.43
C LEU A 121 13.14 4.44 -8.10
N ASN A 122 13.92 4.81 -9.11
CA ASN A 122 14.86 5.90 -8.98
C ASN A 122 14.12 7.25 -8.99
N GLN A 123 14.79 8.32 -8.58
CA GLN A 123 14.20 9.66 -8.48
C GLN A 123 13.59 10.14 -9.82
N LYS A 124 14.27 9.91 -10.94
CA LYS A 124 13.81 10.33 -12.27
C LYS A 124 12.48 9.68 -12.65
N LEU A 125 12.35 8.37 -12.39
CA LEU A 125 11.12 7.63 -12.66
C LEU A 125 10.00 8.02 -11.68
N SER A 126 10.33 8.27 -10.41
CA SER A 126 9.37 8.75 -9.43
C SER A 126 8.80 10.12 -9.81
N LEU A 127 9.64 11.08 -10.22
CA LEU A 127 9.19 12.40 -10.69
C LEU A 127 8.29 12.28 -11.92
N LYS A 128 8.65 11.43 -12.88
CA LYS A 128 7.83 11.19 -14.07
C LYS A 128 6.45 10.63 -13.74
N LEU A 129 6.36 9.74 -12.74
CA LEU A 129 5.08 9.24 -12.25
C LEU A 129 4.22 10.33 -11.58
N LEU A 130 4.84 11.26 -10.90
CA LEU A 130 4.14 12.41 -10.31
C LEU A 130 3.58 13.35 -11.39
N GLU A 131 4.25 13.48 -12.54
CA GLU A 131 3.80 14.28 -13.67
C GLU A 131 2.65 13.60 -14.44
N ASP A 132 2.78 12.29 -14.73
CA ASP A 132 1.74 11.51 -15.44
C ASP A 132 1.53 10.13 -14.80
N SER A 133 0.57 10.07 -13.88
CA SER A 133 0.17 8.82 -13.22
C SER A 133 -0.38 7.76 -14.18
N LYS A 134 -0.85 8.14 -15.40
CA LYS A 134 -1.42 7.19 -16.37
C LYS A 134 -0.36 6.27 -16.97
N GLU A 135 0.91 6.65 -16.99
CA GLU A 135 2.00 5.77 -17.46
C GLU A 135 2.14 4.49 -16.61
N ILE A 136 1.67 4.52 -15.35
CA ILE A 136 1.69 3.36 -14.44
C ILE A 136 0.90 2.19 -15.02
N PHE A 137 -0.14 2.46 -15.79
CA PHE A 137 -1.06 1.42 -16.27
C PHE A 137 -0.57 0.71 -17.53
N SER A 138 0.46 1.24 -18.17
CA SER A 138 1.26 0.52 -19.16
C SER A 138 2.43 -0.25 -18.50
N MET A 139 2.20 -0.81 -17.30
CA MET A 139 3.23 -1.38 -16.42
C MET A 139 4.31 -2.23 -17.12
N PRO A 140 4.00 -3.18 -18.02
CA PRO A 140 5.05 -3.95 -18.70
C PRO A 140 5.95 -3.05 -19.57
N SER A 141 5.37 -2.11 -20.32
CA SER A 141 6.15 -1.21 -21.18
C SER A 141 6.89 -0.14 -20.35
N TYR A 142 6.31 0.31 -19.24
CA TYR A 142 6.94 1.23 -18.31
C TYR A 142 8.15 0.58 -17.61
N LEU A 143 8.01 -0.66 -17.13
CA LEU A 143 9.10 -1.42 -16.53
C LEU A 143 10.19 -1.76 -17.56
N CYS A 144 9.84 -2.11 -18.80
CA CYS A 144 10.80 -2.31 -19.87
C CYS A 144 11.56 -1.02 -20.21
N LYS A 145 10.88 0.14 -20.28
CA LYS A 145 11.53 1.44 -20.45
C LYS A 145 12.42 1.79 -19.24
N SER A 146 12.00 1.45 -18.02
CA SER A 146 12.79 1.70 -16.82
C SER A 146 14.00 0.78 -16.69
N LEU A 147 13.99 -0.41 -17.28
CA LEU A 147 15.17 -1.26 -17.45
C LEU A 147 16.23 -0.60 -18.35
N LEU A 148 15.80 0.10 -19.40
CA LEU A 148 16.69 0.87 -20.28
C LEU A 148 17.21 2.17 -19.64
N LEU A 149 16.52 2.70 -18.61
CA LEU A 149 16.85 3.92 -17.90
C LEU A 149 17.36 3.64 -16.45
N SER A 150 17.85 2.45 -16.21
CA SER A 150 17.86 1.73 -14.91
C SER A 150 18.91 2.13 -13.91
N GLU A 151 19.65 3.21 -14.04
CA GLU A 151 20.52 3.65 -12.96
C GLU A 151 19.70 3.96 -11.69
N GLY A 152 19.86 3.13 -10.64
CA GLY A 152 19.27 3.31 -9.33
C GLY A 152 17.90 2.69 -9.08
N THR A 153 17.22 2.10 -10.09
CA THR A 153 15.99 1.30 -9.84
C THR A 153 16.37 -0.10 -9.37
N ARG A 154 15.72 -0.57 -8.29
CA ARG A 154 16.03 -1.87 -7.67
C ARG A 154 14.81 -2.78 -7.67
N HIS A 155 15.05 -4.09 -7.75
CA HIS A 155 14.00 -5.13 -7.71
C HIS A 155 12.96 -5.01 -8.82
N ILE A 156 13.40 -4.68 -10.04
CA ILE A 156 12.51 -4.51 -11.21
C ILE A 156 11.73 -5.80 -11.51
N GLU A 157 12.35 -6.95 -11.24
CA GLU A 157 11.74 -8.28 -11.37
C GLU A 157 10.47 -8.45 -10.56
N GLU A 158 10.29 -7.69 -9.48
CA GLU A 158 9.09 -7.74 -8.65
C GLU A 158 7.90 -6.96 -9.24
N GLY A 159 8.14 -6.15 -10.28
CA GLY A 159 7.10 -5.44 -11.02
C GLY A 159 6.41 -6.28 -12.09
N PHE A 160 6.92 -7.47 -12.41
CA PHE A 160 6.30 -8.35 -13.39
C PHE A 160 5.36 -9.33 -12.69
N TYR A 161 4.11 -9.30 -13.14
CA TYR A 161 3.12 -10.26 -12.67
C TYR A 161 3.36 -11.64 -13.31
N VAL A 162 3.58 -12.63 -12.45
CA VAL A 162 3.58 -14.04 -12.84
C VAL A 162 2.52 -14.76 -12.00
N SER A 163 1.51 -15.34 -12.66
CA SER A 163 0.46 -16.07 -11.95
C SER A 163 1.06 -17.23 -11.14
N PRO A 164 0.77 -17.32 -9.83
CA PRO A 164 1.21 -18.45 -9.01
C PRO A 164 0.57 -19.78 -9.46
N ASP A 165 -0.51 -19.74 -10.24
CA ASP A 165 -1.23 -20.92 -10.70
C ASP A 165 -0.53 -21.61 -11.88
N ASN A 166 0.40 -20.93 -12.56
CA ASN A 166 1.17 -21.53 -13.66
C ASN A 166 2.50 -22.15 -13.17
N ILE A 167 3.13 -22.96 -14.01
CA ILE A 167 4.37 -23.69 -13.70
C ILE A 167 5.50 -22.72 -13.31
N LEU A 168 5.63 -21.59 -14.04
CA LEU A 168 6.64 -20.58 -13.79
C LEU A 168 6.42 -19.88 -12.43
N GLY A 169 5.17 -19.56 -12.10
CA GLY A 169 4.81 -18.98 -10.81
C GLY A 169 5.12 -19.92 -9.65
N ARG A 170 4.84 -21.22 -9.80
CA ARG A 170 5.17 -22.22 -8.78
C ARG A 170 6.68 -22.37 -8.57
N LEU A 171 7.49 -22.27 -9.61
CA LEU A 171 8.94 -22.29 -9.53
C LEU A 171 9.48 -21.01 -8.85
N LEU A 172 8.91 -19.83 -9.16
CA LEU A 172 9.31 -18.56 -8.57
C LEU A 172 8.87 -18.43 -7.10
N ASN A 173 7.73 -19.01 -6.70
CA ASN A 173 7.27 -19.03 -5.32
C ASN A 173 8.14 -19.87 -4.36
N LYS A 174 9.11 -20.65 -4.88
CA LYS A 174 10.13 -21.30 -4.06
C LYS A 174 11.23 -20.35 -3.55
N ARG A 175 11.14 -19.06 -3.86
CA ARG A 175 12.06 -18.04 -3.31
C ARG A 175 11.93 -18.01 -1.79
N LYS A 176 13.06 -17.85 -1.09
CA LYS A 176 13.03 -17.67 0.36
C LYS A 176 12.16 -16.47 0.72
N PRO A 177 11.27 -16.60 1.72
CA PRO A 177 10.48 -15.47 2.17
C PRO A 177 11.43 -14.34 2.59
N ARG A 178 11.24 -13.15 2.02
CA ARG A 178 11.86 -11.93 2.52
C ARG A 178 11.11 -11.49 3.76
N GLY A 179 11.74 -10.74 4.65
CA GLY A 179 11.07 -10.19 5.83
C GLY A 179 9.81 -9.41 5.46
N LEU A 180 8.84 -9.34 6.36
CA LEU A 180 7.64 -8.55 6.19
C LEU A 180 8.01 -7.06 5.98
N ILE A 181 7.35 -6.43 5.03
CA ILE A 181 7.49 -5.01 4.73
C ILE A 181 6.14 -4.34 5.02
N GLY A 182 6.11 -3.42 5.96
CA GLY A 182 4.89 -2.72 6.39
C GLY A 182 4.12 -2.02 5.25
N SER A 183 4.83 -1.68 4.17
CA SER A 183 4.25 -1.06 2.98
C SER A 183 3.60 -2.02 1.97
N ASN A 184 3.60 -3.32 2.24
CA ASN A 184 2.96 -4.33 1.40
C ASN A 184 2.73 -5.59 2.22
N MET A 185 1.72 -5.56 3.09
CA MET A 185 1.35 -6.71 3.91
C MET A 185 -0.17 -6.79 4.08
N SER A 186 -0.67 -7.98 4.34
CA SER A 186 -2.05 -8.19 4.76
C SER A 186 -2.19 -9.37 5.69
N PHE A 187 -3.20 -9.30 6.56
CA PHE A 187 -3.55 -10.34 7.53
C PHE A 187 -4.98 -10.17 8.02
N SER A 188 -5.49 -11.15 8.75
CA SER A 188 -6.81 -11.08 9.34
C SER A 188 -6.85 -10.07 10.50
N ARG A 189 -8.01 -9.41 10.70
CA ARG A 189 -8.26 -8.58 11.88
C ARG A 189 -7.97 -9.33 13.17
N LYS A 190 -8.40 -10.60 13.23
CA LYS A 190 -8.15 -11.46 14.38
C LYS A 190 -6.66 -11.57 14.72
N ALA A 191 -5.79 -11.70 13.72
CA ALA A 191 -4.34 -11.80 13.94
C ALA A 191 -3.78 -10.56 14.65
N ILE A 192 -4.19 -9.34 14.27
CA ILE A 192 -3.72 -8.11 14.92
C ILE A 192 -4.36 -7.89 16.29
N GLU A 193 -5.61 -8.31 16.47
CA GLU A 193 -6.29 -8.27 17.77
C GLU A 193 -5.65 -9.23 18.78
N ASP A 194 -5.31 -10.45 18.35
CA ASP A 194 -4.60 -11.45 19.18
C ASP A 194 -3.20 -10.96 19.60
N LEU A 195 -2.58 -10.08 18.82
CA LEU A 195 -1.29 -9.43 19.12
C LEU A 195 -1.43 -8.12 19.91
N ASN A 196 -2.66 -7.71 20.27
CA ASN A 196 -2.95 -6.44 20.93
C ASN A 196 -2.57 -5.19 20.11
N GLY A 197 -2.58 -5.28 18.78
CA GLY A 197 -2.29 -4.17 17.90
C GLY A 197 -0.82 -4.00 17.52
N PHE A 198 -0.51 -2.87 16.88
CA PHE A 198 0.86 -2.41 16.68
C PHE A 198 1.38 -1.76 17.96
N ASP A 199 2.67 -1.87 18.22
CA ASP A 199 3.34 -1.31 19.39
C ASP A 199 3.41 0.23 19.28
N GLU A 200 2.57 0.94 20.05
CA GLU A 200 2.51 2.41 20.04
C GLU A 200 3.68 3.07 20.78
N ASP A 201 4.44 2.32 21.57
CA ASP A 201 5.64 2.79 22.25
C ASP A 201 6.87 2.77 21.33
N PHE A 202 6.73 2.19 20.12
CA PHE A 202 7.78 2.21 19.11
C PHE A 202 7.94 3.63 18.55
N ILE A 203 8.95 4.35 19.05
CA ILE A 203 9.31 5.69 18.62
C ILE A 203 10.61 5.58 17.84
N LEU A 204 10.60 5.89 16.53
CA LEU A 204 11.84 6.12 15.83
C LEU A 204 12.53 7.35 16.43
N PRO A 205 13.83 7.26 16.79
CA PRO A 205 14.57 8.47 17.15
C PRO A 205 14.48 9.44 15.97
N ALA A 206 14.21 10.72 16.26
CA ALA A 206 14.25 11.77 15.25
C ALA A 206 15.59 11.62 14.51
N ILE A 207 15.53 11.36 13.19
CA ILE A 207 16.73 11.39 12.36
C ILE A 207 17.20 12.83 12.42
N GLY A 208 18.29 13.05 13.14
CA GLY A 208 18.84 14.39 13.37
C GLY A 208 19.00 15.13 12.05
N GLU A 209 18.66 16.41 12.11
CA GLU A 209 18.90 17.43 11.08
C GLU A 209 20.36 17.48 10.63
#